data_e028925a692650dca1ed4dee027fd56a
#
_entry.id   e028925a692650dca1ed4dee027fd56a
#
_cell.length_a   1.000
_cell.length_b   1.000
_cell.length_c   1.000
_cell.angle_alpha   90.00
_cell.angle_beta   90.00
_cell.angle_gamma   90.00
#
_symmetry.space_group_name_H-M   'P 1'
#
loop_
_entity.id
_entity.type
_entity.pdbx_description
1 polymer ?
#
loop_
_entity_poly.entity_id
_entity_poly.type
_entity_poly.pdbx_seq_one_letter_code
_entity_poly.pdbx_strand_id
1 'polypeptide(L)'
;MNPPVDDMRVLGQLLRCPEGEKAQAVGDYLFSSNSQMIYTTIDCLPLKAHMRVLEIGFGNGKHLPYLLEKAPQLQYVGGELSVAMVAEATAYNHQWVQEGRATFCQVTAEALPITEQPFQLCFSVNTIYFIDELARYCATIYQRLAPKGLVALTFIDKAVGEKAPFAKEGFQFYTPEQIADILAKAGFTAISQKSFREVLTTKNGKEITRNYWVVTGEK
;
A
#
# COMPACT_ATOMS: atom_id res chain seq x y z
N MET A 1 -18.17 7.22 2.19
CA MET A 1 -17.68 8.61 2.11
C MET A 1 -17.69 9.08 0.67
N ASN A 2 -17.94 10.39 0.42
CA ASN A 2 -17.74 10.94 -0.92
C ASN A 2 -16.28 11.38 -1.05
N PRO A 3 -15.70 11.29 -2.26
CA PRO A 3 -14.39 11.85 -2.50
C PRO A 3 -14.41 13.38 -2.24
N PRO A 4 -13.28 13.95 -1.83
CA PRO A 4 -13.19 15.39 -1.54
C PRO A 4 -13.17 16.28 -2.80
N VAL A 5 -13.28 15.68 -3.98
CA VAL A 5 -13.21 16.33 -5.29
C VAL A 5 -14.26 15.72 -6.21
N ASP A 6 -15.04 16.54 -6.89
CA ASP A 6 -16.09 16.11 -7.81
C ASP A 6 -15.56 15.82 -9.23
N ASP A 7 -14.49 16.51 -9.65
CA ASP A 7 -13.83 16.26 -10.94
C ASP A 7 -13.04 14.94 -10.86
N MET A 8 -13.45 13.94 -11.62
CA MET A 8 -12.86 12.60 -11.61
C MET A 8 -11.42 12.58 -12.10
N ARG A 9 -11.02 13.46 -13.00
CA ARG A 9 -9.65 13.59 -13.47
C ARG A 9 -8.75 14.11 -12.36
N VAL A 10 -9.18 15.18 -11.71
CA VAL A 10 -8.45 15.76 -10.57
C VAL A 10 -8.41 14.76 -9.41
N LEU A 11 -9.53 14.08 -9.15
CA LEU A 11 -9.56 13.02 -8.14
C LEU A 11 -8.54 11.91 -8.45
N GLY A 12 -8.50 11.39 -9.68
CA GLY A 12 -7.54 10.36 -10.08
C GLY A 12 -6.09 10.75 -9.82
N GLN A 13 -5.73 12.00 -10.17
CA GLN A 13 -4.39 12.53 -9.88
C GLN A 13 -4.10 12.59 -8.37
N LEU A 14 -5.05 13.09 -7.59
CA LEU A 14 -4.91 13.18 -6.14
C LEU A 14 -4.93 11.82 -5.43
N LEU A 15 -5.61 10.81 -5.98
CA LEU A 15 -5.54 9.44 -5.45
C LEU A 15 -4.16 8.82 -5.66
N ARG A 16 -3.47 9.17 -6.76
CA ARG A 16 -2.09 8.75 -7.02
C ARG A 16 -1.08 9.48 -6.12
N CYS A 17 -1.25 10.77 -5.95
CA CYS A 17 -0.33 11.63 -5.20
C CYS A 17 -1.11 12.79 -4.57
N PRO A 18 -1.59 12.64 -3.31
CA PRO A 18 -2.26 13.73 -2.61
C PRO A 18 -1.35 14.95 -2.47
N GLU A 19 -1.79 16.11 -2.98
CA GLU A 19 -1.01 17.34 -2.95
C GLU A 19 -1.88 18.59 -2.77
N GLY A 20 -1.24 19.74 -2.46
CA GLY A 20 -1.90 21.02 -2.27
C GLY A 20 -2.84 21.05 -1.08
N GLU A 21 -3.77 22.01 -1.08
CA GLU A 21 -4.70 22.25 0.04
C GLU A 21 -5.64 21.07 0.35
N LYS A 22 -5.86 20.17 -0.62
CA LYS A 22 -6.73 19.01 -0.47
C LYS A 22 -6.01 17.73 -0.01
N ALA A 23 -4.68 17.76 0.11
CA ALA A 23 -3.88 16.56 0.40
C ALA A 23 -4.36 15.83 1.66
N GLN A 24 -4.57 16.54 2.76
CA GLN A 24 -5.05 15.95 4.01
C GLN A 24 -6.44 15.31 3.86
N ALA A 25 -7.39 16.02 3.23
CA ALA A 25 -8.73 15.49 3.03
C ALA A 25 -8.75 14.24 2.13
N VAL A 26 -7.86 14.20 1.13
CA VAL A 26 -7.68 13.03 0.26
C VAL A 26 -7.00 11.88 1.04
N GLY A 27 -5.98 12.15 1.84
CA GLY A 27 -5.33 11.17 2.70
C GLY A 27 -6.32 10.52 3.68
N ASP A 28 -7.18 11.33 4.32
CA ASP A 28 -8.23 10.84 5.22
C ASP A 28 -9.30 10.01 4.49
N TYR A 29 -9.67 10.44 3.29
CA TYR A 29 -10.58 9.69 2.44
C TYR A 29 -9.98 8.33 2.03
N LEU A 30 -8.72 8.30 1.58
CA LEU A 30 -8.01 7.08 1.22
C LEU A 30 -7.90 6.11 2.41
N PHE A 31 -7.47 6.60 3.57
CA PHE A 31 -7.36 5.79 4.77
C PHE A 31 -8.72 5.19 5.17
N SER A 32 -9.75 6.02 5.25
CA SER A 32 -11.06 5.54 5.68
C SER A 32 -11.72 4.58 4.67
N SER A 33 -11.45 4.76 3.37
CA SER A 33 -11.96 3.88 2.32
C SER A 33 -11.21 2.54 2.24
N ASN A 34 -9.96 2.49 2.70
CA ASN A 34 -9.09 1.34 2.56
C ASN A 34 -8.69 0.69 3.90
N SER A 35 -9.14 1.24 5.03
CA SER A 35 -8.72 0.80 6.38
C SER A 35 -8.91 -0.70 6.58
N GLN A 36 -10.04 -1.28 6.16
CA GLN A 36 -10.27 -2.71 6.29
C GLN A 36 -9.29 -3.54 5.45
N MET A 37 -9.01 -3.13 4.21
CA MET A 37 -8.00 -3.79 3.37
C MET A 37 -6.61 -3.70 4.01
N ILE A 38 -6.25 -2.53 4.55
CA ILE A 38 -4.96 -2.30 5.21
C ILE A 38 -4.84 -3.23 6.43
N TYR A 39 -5.82 -3.24 7.34
CA TYR A 39 -5.78 -4.08 8.52
C TYR A 39 -5.79 -5.57 8.18
N THR A 40 -6.62 -6.00 7.22
CA THR A 40 -6.62 -7.40 6.75
C THR A 40 -5.27 -7.78 6.16
N THR A 41 -4.63 -6.88 5.40
CA THR A 41 -3.29 -7.13 4.88
C THR A 41 -2.31 -7.34 6.03
N ILE A 42 -2.27 -6.42 6.99
CA ILE A 42 -1.38 -6.51 8.15
C ILE A 42 -1.62 -7.82 8.93
N ASP A 43 -2.86 -8.25 9.09
CA ASP A 43 -3.21 -9.50 9.78
C ASP A 43 -2.77 -10.76 9.00
N CYS A 44 -2.58 -10.64 7.70
CA CYS A 44 -2.04 -11.72 6.87
C CYS A 44 -0.50 -11.82 6.89
N LEU A 45 0.20 -10.77 7.40
CA LEU A 45 1.65 -10.74 7.42
C LEU A 45 2.22 -11.60 8.55
N PRO A 46 3.26 -12.43 8.30
CA PRO A 46 3.89 -13.26 9.33
C PRO A 46 4.87 -12.43 10.19
N LEU A 47 4.37 -11.37 10.82
CA LEU A 47 5.17 -10.43 11.60
C LEU A 47 5.79 -11.09 12.83
N LYS A 48 7.08 -10.86 13.04
CA LYS A 48 7.85 -11.37 14.19
C LYS A 48 8.69 -10.23 14.79
N ALA A 49 9.08 -10.41 16.04
CA ALA A 49 9.95 -9.47 16.73
C ALA A 49 11.20 -9.10 15.90
N HIS A 50 11.60 -7.84 15.97
CA HIS A 50 12.80 -7.29 15.30
C HIS A 50 12.79 -7.33 13.76
N MET A 51 11.68 -7.68 13.12
CA MET A 51 11.60 -7.60 11.66
C MET A 51 11.69 -6.16 11.16
N ARG A 52 12.37 -5.98 10.03
CA ARG A 52 12.37 -4.76 9.23
C ARG A 52 11.30 -4.87 8.15
N VAL A 53 10.35 -3.96 8.17
CA VAL A 53 9.20 -3.95 7.28
C VAL A 53 9.27 -2.73 6.38
N LEU A 54 9.14 -2.95 5.06
CA LEU A 54 8.97 -1.89 4.06
C LEU A 54 7.49 -1.81 3.66
N GLU A 55 6.93 -0.61 3.69
CA GLU A 55 5.64 -0.34 3.05
C GLU A 55 5.82 0.63 1.89
N ILE A 56 5.09 0.36 0.81
CA ILE A 56 5.07 1.20 -0.39
C ILE A 56 3.70 1.81 -0.55
N GLY A 57 3.65 3.16 -0.58
CA GLY A 57 2.40 3.90 -0.70
C GLY A 57 1.60 3.92 0.60
N PHE A 58 2.21 4.33 1.71
CA PHE A 58 1.60 4.30 3.05
C PHE A 58 0.51 5.36 3.27
N GLY A 59 0.33 6.32 2.36
CA GLY A 59 -0.62 7.41 2.51
C GLY A 59 -0.36 8.26 3.76
N ASN A 60 -1.38 8.49 4.60
CA ASN A 60 -1.21 9.30 5.82
C ASN A 60 -0.65 8.53 7.04
N GLY A 61 -0.33 7.24 6.90
CA GLY A 61 0.33 6.43 7.92
C GLY A 61 -0.47 6.17 9.20
N LYS A 62 -1.79 6.44 9.23
CA LYS A 62 -2.64 6.28 10.44
C LYS A 62 -2.78 4.83 10.91
N HIS A 63 -2.44 3.86 10.07
CA HIS A 63 -2.46 2.43 10.40
C HIS A 63 -1.17 1.94 11.08
N LEU A 64 -0.10 2.73 11.09
CA LEU A 64 1.20 2.28 11.60
C LEU A 64 1.17 1.79 13.06
N PRO A 65 0.46 2.46 14.01
CA PRO A 65 0.35 1.94 15.37
C PRO A 65 -0.15 0.50 15.42
N TYR A 66 -1.19 0.18 14.62
CA TYR A 66 -1.73 -1.17 14.53
C TYR A 66 -0.70 -2.19 14.02
N LEU A 67 0.12 -1.82 13.03
CA LEU A 67 1.20 -2.69 12.54
C LEU A 67 2.26 -2.91 13.61
N LEU A 68 2.69 -1.85 14.31
CA LEU A 68 3.76 -1.94 15.32
C LEU A 68 3.35 -2.70 16.57
N GLU A 69 2.04 -2.81 16.85
CA GLU A 69 1.50 -3.63 17.95
C GLU A 69 1.50 -5.13 17.64
N LYS A 70 1.63 -5.55 16.38
CA LYS A 70 1.60 -6.97 15.99
C LYS A 70 2.81 -7.77 16.48
N ALA A 71 3.96 -7.13 16.61
CA ALA A 71 5.15 -7.78 17.14
C ALA A 71 6.10 -6.76 17.78
N PRO A 72 6.83 -7.14 18.84
CA PRO A 72 7.72 -6.21 19.52
C PRO A 72 8.91 -5.82 18.64
N GLN A 73 9.35 -4.58 18.80
CA GLN A 73 10.55 -4.02 18.18
C GLN A 73 10.61 -4.14 16.66
N LEU A 74 9.46 -4.07 15.99
CA LEU A 74 9.41 -3.90 14.54
C LEU A 74 10.10 -2.59 14.14
N GLN A 75 10.82 -2.65 13.03
CA GLN A 75 11.45 -1.51 12.35
C GLN A 75 10.72 -1.24 11.06
N TYR A 76 10.06 -0.09 10.96
CA TYR A 76 9.26 0.27 9.80
C TYR A 76 9.95 1.32 8.94
N VAL A 77 9.93 1.10 7.64
CA VAL A 77 10.31 2.11 6.63
C VAL A 77 9.17 2.22 5.64
N GLY A 78 8.63 3.42 5.48
CA GLY A 78 7.61 3.72 4.49
C GLY A 78 8.16 4.56 3.35
N GLY A 79 7.85 4.18 2.10
CA GLY A 79 8.09 4.96 0.89
C GLY A 79 6.79 5.50 0.31
N GLU A 80 6.69 6.82 0.10
CA GLU A 80 5.50 7.48 -0.41
C GLU A 80 5.88 8.56 -1.43
N LEU A 81 5.07 8.72 -2.47
CA LEU A 81 5.27 9.70 -3.53
C LEU A 81 4.96 11.12 -3.06
N SER A 82 3.90 11.28 -2.28
CA SER A 82 3.37 12.56 -1.80
C SER A 82 4.18 13.12 -0.64
N VAL A 83 4.79 14.29 -0.83
CA VAL A 83 5.46 15.05 0.24
C VAL A 83 4.49 15.37 1.39
N ALA A 84 3.24 15.71 1.05
CA ALA A 84 2.22 16.03 2.04
C ALA A 84 1.89 14.82 2.93
N MET A 85 1.78 13.63 2.35
CA MET A 85 1.52 12.39 3.09
C MET A 85 2.73 12.00 3.95
N VAL A 86 3.96 12.17 3.46
CA VAL A 86 5.18 11.97 4.27
C VAL A 86 5.17 12.87 5.49
N ALA A 87 4.86 14.16 5.33
CA ALA A 87 4.80 15.11 6.43
C ALA A 87 3.69 14.76 7.44
N GLU A 88 2.48 14.43 6.96
CA GLU A 88 1.36 14.03 7.80
C GLU A 88 1.65 12.75 8.59
N ALA A 89 2.15 11.71 7.92
CA ALA A 89 2.51 10.44 8.57
C ALA A 89 3.62 10.61 9.61
N THR A 90 4.64 11.43 9.32
CA THR A 90 5.72 11.73 10.26
C THR A 90 5.18 12.45 11.50
N ALA A 91 4.31 13.43 11.32
CA ALA A 91 3.70 14.18 12.43
C ALA A 91 2.76 13.29 13.27
N TYR A 92 1.91 12.50 12.62
CA TYR A 92 0.98 11.59 13.30
C TYR A 92 1.72 10.51 14.11
N ASN A 93 2.81 9.99 13.58
CA ASN A 93 3.59 8.91 14.20
C ASN A 93 4.88 9.41 14.87
N HIS A 94 4.94 10.68 15.31
CA HIS A 94 6.15 11.30 15.84
C HIS A 94 6.81 10.49 16.96
N GLN A 95 6.03 9.82 17.82
CA GLN A 95 6.54 8.96 18.88
C GLN A 95 7.42 7.84 18.32
N TRP A 96 6.91 7.09 17.32
CA TRP A 96 7.64 5.97 16.71
C TRP A 96 8.87 6.42 15.91
N VAL A 97 8.81 7.64 15.35
CA VAL A 97 9.95 8.27 14.69
C VAL A 97 11.03 8.65 15.71
N GLN A 98 10.65 9.26 16.84
CA GLN A 98 11.59 9.59 17.92
C GLN A 98 12.22 8.36 18.56
N GLU A 99 11.47 7.27 18.69
CA GLU A 99 11.98 5.98 19.17
C GLU A 99 12.88 5.27 18.15
N GLY A 100 13.05 5.81 16.93
CA GLY A 100 13.80 5.19 15.84
C GLY A 100 13.15 3.93 15.28
N ARG A 101 11.87 3.71 15.53
CA ARG A 101 11.10 2.54 15.07
C ARG A 101 10.39 2.76 13.75
N ALA A 102 10.20 3.99 13.32
CA ALA A 102 9.58 4.35 12.06
C ALA A 102 10.39 5.40 11.31
N THR A 103 10.49 5.21 9.99
CA THR A 103 11.06 6.17 9.05
C THR A 103 10.11 6.34 7.87
N PHE A 104 9.77 7.58 7.54
CA PHE A 104 8.94 7.91 6.39
C PHE A 104 9.79 8.65 5.36
N CYS A 105 9.81 8.14 4.13
CA CYS A 105 10.65 8.68 3.05
C CYS A 105 9.79 9.08 1.87
N GLN A 106 10.06 10.25 1.30
CA GLN A 106 9.59 10.53 -0.05
C GLN A 106 10.39 9.68 -1.04
N VAL A 107 9.70 9.05 -1.98
CA VAL A 107 10.29 8.29 -3.08
C VAL A 107 9.69 8.76 -4.40
N THR A 108 10.37 8.46 -5.51
CA THR A 108 9.76 8.60 -6.84
C THR A 108 8.96 7.33 -7.19
N ALA A 109 8.13 7.41 -8.23
CA ALA A 109 7.32 6.26 -8.66
C ALA A 109 8.12 5.00 -9.03
N GLU A 110 9.43 5.15 -9.28
CA GLU A 110 10.33 4.06 -9.70
C GLU A 110 11.37 3.71 -8.63
N ALA A 111 11.43 4.44 -7.52
CA ALA A 111 12.46 4.27 -6.50
C ALA A 111 11.87 3.69 -5.20
N LEU A 112 12.65 2.85 -4.55
CA LEU A 112 12.41 2.39 -3.18
C LEU A 112 13.32 3.14 -2.20
N PRO A 113 12.94 3.24 -0.91
CA PRO A 113 13.84 3.75 0.11
C PRO A 113 15.17 3.03 0.10
N ILE A 114 16.26 3.81 0.15
CA ILE A 114 17.61 3.26 0.20
C ILE A 114 17.95 2.98 1.66
N THR A 115 18.27 1.73 1.96
CA THR A 115 18.70 1.29 3.30
C THR A 115 19.90 0.36 3.18
N GLU A 116 20.78 0.37 4.18
CA GLU A 116 21.96 -0.52 4.22
C GLU A 116 21.57 -1.99 4.48
N GLN A 117 20.50 -2.20 5.24
CA GLN A 117 20.05 -3.54 5.61
C GLN A 117 18.80 -3.95 4.81
N PRO A 118 18.72 -5.24 4.43
CA PRO A 118 17.54 -5.75 3.72
C PRO A 118 16.31 -5.81 4.63
N PHE A 119 15.15 -5.89 4.00
CA PHE A 119 13.86 -6.05 4.69
C PHE A 119 13.47 -7.53 4.77
N GLN A 120 12.86 -7.96 5.87
CA GLN A 120 12.25 -9.29 5.98
C GLN A 120 10.85 -9.32 5.35
N LEU A 121 10.22 -8.16 5.21
CA LEU A 121 8.88 -8.05 4.67
C LEU A 121 8.72 -6.73 3.91
N CYS A 122 8.09 -6.81 2.72
CA CYS A 122 7.61 -5.66 1.98
C CYS A 122 6.12 -5.83 1.71
N PHE A 123 5.32 -4.78 1.92
CA PHE A 123 3.92 -4.80 1.53
C PHE A 123 3.46 -3.50 0.90
N SER A 124 2.34 -3.57 0.20
CA SER A 124 1.70 -2.42 -0.43
C SER A 124 0.20 -2.66 -0.54
N VAL A 125 -0.60 -1.63 -0.31
CA VAL A 125 -2.06 -1.70 -0.39
C VAL A 125 -2.58 -0.62 -1.34
N ASN A 126 -3.27 -1.03 -2.40
CA ASN A 126 -3.88 -0.14 -3.40
C ASN A 126 -2.94 0.85 -4.10
N THR A 127 -1.66 0.51 -4.24
CA THR A 127 -0.64 1.38 -4.85
C THR A 127 -0.21 0.88 -6.23
N ILE A 128 -0.25 -0.43 -6.48
CA ILE A 128 0.29 -1.04 -7.71
C ILE A 128 -0.32 -0.53 -9.00
N TYR A 129 -1.49 0.09 -8.94
CA TYR A 129 -2.20 0.67 -10.10
C TYR A 129 -1.45 1.81 -10.78
N PHE A 130 -0.56 2.47 -10.03
CA PHE A 130 0.13 3.70 -10.41
C PHE A 130 1.59 3.47 -10.82
N ILE A 131 2.02 2.20 -10.83
CA ILE A 131 3.40 1.83 -11.16
C ILE A 131 3.45 1.36 -12.60
N ASP A 132 4.02 2.19 -13.49
CA ASP A 132 4.03 1.94 -14.93
C ASP A 132 4.80 0.65 -15.28
N GLU A 133 5.97 0.43 -14.69
CA GLU A 133 6.85 -0.73 -14.90
C GLU A 133 6.80 -1.71 -13.72
N LEU A 134 5.59 -2.21 -13.38
CA LEU A 134 5.39 -3.03 -12.18
C LEU A 134 6.33 -4.27 -12.10
N ALA A 135 6.61 -4.90 -13.22
CA ALA A 135 7.53 -6.05 -13.26
C ALA A 135 8.96 -5.66 -12.83
N ARG A 136 9.48 -4.53 -13.32
CA ARG A 136 10.78 -3.98 -12.92
C ARG A 136 10.77 -3.56 -11.45
N TYR A 137 9.67 -2.97 -11.01
CA TYR A 137 9.50 -2.54 -9.62
C TYR A 137 9.51 -3.75 -8.67
N CYS A 138 8.81 -4.84 -9.00
CA CYS A 138 8.84 -6.08 -8.23
C CYS A 138 10.24 -6.72 -8.19
N ALA A 139 11.01 -6.65 -9.28
CA ALA A 139 12.41 -7.09 -9.28
C ALA A 139 13.27 -6.23 -8.32
N THR A 140 13.02 -4.93 -8.23
CA THR A 140 13.69 -4.06 -7.26
C THR A 140 13.30 -4.42 -5.82
N ILE A 141 12.02 -4.71 -5.55
CA ILE A 141 11.57 -5.20 -4.24
C ILE A 141 12.30 -6.51 -3.88
N TYR A 142 12.38 -7.44 -4.83
CA TYR A 142 13.11 -8.70 -4.63
C TYR A 142 14.54 -8.47 -4.19
N GLN A 143 15.26 -7.54 -4.82
CA GLN A 143 16.64 -7.21 -4.45
C GLN A 143 16.76 -6.64 -3.02
N ARG A 144 15.76 -5.89 -2.57
CA ARG A 144 15.73 -5.26 -1.23
C ARG A 144 15.34 -6.19 -0.10
N LEU A 145 14.73 -7.33 -0.41
CA LEU A 145 14.36 -8.32 0.59
C LEU A 145 15.55 -9.19 1.01
N ALA A 146 15.55 -9.59 2.28
CA ALA A 146 16.44 -10.62 2.81
C ALA A 146 16.11 -11.99 2.18
N PRO A 147 17.02 -12.97 2.22
CA PRO A 147 16.68 -14.36 1.90
C PRO A 147 15.49 -14.84 2.74
N LYS A 148 14.52 -15.50 2.13
CA LYS A 148 13.21 -15.86 2.71
C LYS A 148 12.34 -14.66 3.13
N GLY A 149 12.65 -13.48 2.64
CA GLY A 149 11.81 -12.30 2.82
C GLY A 149 10.54 -12.41 1.99
N LEU A 150 9.45 -11.81 2.48
CA LEU A 150 8.13 -11.91 1.88
C LEU A 150 7.72 -10.59 1.25
N VAL A 151 7.10 -10.64 0.07
CA VAL A 151 6.31 -9.53 -0.49
C VAL A 151 4.83 -9.82 -0.35
N ALA A 152 4.01 -8.79 -0.05
CA ALA A 152 2.56 -8.86 -0.05
C ALA A 152 1.98 -7.65 -0.81
N LEU A 153 1.26 -7.93 -1.89
CA LEU A 153 0.59 -6.91 -2.71
C LEU A 153 -0.93 -7.06 -2.55
N THR A 154 -1.57 -6.03 -2.04
CA THR A 154 -3.02 -5.98 -1.86
C THR A 154 -3.66 -4.99 -2.82
N PHE A 155 -4.69 -5.42 -3.52
CA PHE A 155 -5.36 -4.62 -4.54
C PHE A 155 -6.80 -5.06 -4.75
N ILE A 156 -7.67 -4.13 -5.18
CA ILE A 156 -9.06 -4.45 -5.50
C ILE A 156 -9.13 -5.34 -6.75
N ASP A 157 -10.13 -6.20 -6.78
CA ASP A 157 -10.42 -7.04 -7.94
C ASP A 157 -10.59 -6.19 -9.20
N LYS A 158 -9.96 -6.62 -10.30
CA LYS A 158 -9.96 -5.90 -11.58
C LYS A 158 -11.36 -5.55 -12.06
N ALA A 159 -12.29 -6.51 -12.01
CA ALA A 159 -13.66 -6.30 -12.46
C ALA A 159 -14.44 -5.29 -11.59
N VAL A 160 -14.00 -5.07 -10.34
CA VAL A 160 -14.51 -4.04 -9.44
C VAL A 160 -13.84 -2.69 -9.76
N GLY A 161 -12.51 -2.67 -9.88
CA GLY A 161 -11.73 -1.46 -10.11
C GLY A 161 -12.08 -0.76 -11.42
N GLU A 162 -12.23 -1.51 -12.51
CA GLU A 162 -12.57 -0.98 -13.83
C GLU A 162 -13.95 -0.29 -13.89
N LYS A 163 -14.82 -0.53 -12.89
CA LYS A 163 -16.13 0.14 -12.77
C LYS A 163 -16.07 1.43 -11.97
N ALA A 164 -14.94 1.75 -11.35
CA ALA A 164 -14.80 2.99 -10.59
C ALA A 164 -14.89 4.21 -11.52
N PRO A 165 -15.51 5.32 -11.09
CA PRO A 165 -15.67 6.52 -11.91
C PRO A 165 -14.33 7.10 -12.42
N PHE A 166 -13.25 6.90 -11.65
CA PHE A 166 -11.90 7.36 -11.93
C PHE A 166 -11.02 6.30 -12.62
N ALA A 167 -11.56 5.14 -13.00
CA ALA A 167 -10.77 4.02 -13.51
C ALA A 167 -9.93 4.36 -14.76
N LYS A 168 -10.40 5.35 -15.56
CA LYS A 168 -9.71 5.80 -16.78
C LYS A 168 -8.61 6.83 -16.52
N GLU A 169 -8.44 7.28 -15.30
CA GLU A 169 -7.56 8.38 -14.92
C GLU A 169 -6.18 7.86 -14.43
N GLY A 170 -5.53 7.05 -15.28
CA GLY A 170 -4.17 6.56 -15.01
C GLY A 170 -4.08 5.33 -14.08
N PHE A 171 -5.17 4.58 -13.92
CA PHE A 171 -5.17 3.33 -13.16
C PHE A 171 -4.95 2.12 -14.08
N GLN A 172 -4.02 1.26 -13.72
CA GLN A 172 -3.84 -0.05 -14.34
C GLN A 172 -4.27 -1.15 -13.37
N PHE A 173 -5.42 -1.78 -13.65
CA PHE A 173 -5.94 -2.85 -12.81
C PHE A 173 -5.40 -4.21 -13.26
N TYR A 174 -5.17 -5.09 -12.28
CA TYR A 174 -4.59 -6.41 -12.47
C TYR A 174 -5.51 -7.50 -11.95
N THR A 175 -5.42 -8.70 -12.55
CA THR A 175 -5.94 -9.93 -11.94
C THR A 175 -4.90 -10.54 -10.99
N PRO A 176 -5.30 -11.40 -10.04
CA PRO A 176 -4.33 -12.04 -9.14
C PRO A 176 -3.33 -12.92 -9.89
N GLU A 177 -3.74 -13.54 -11.02
CA GLU A 177 -2.85 -14.34 -11.88
C GLU A 177 -1.78 -13.46 -12.54
N GLN A 178 -2.16 -12.27 -13.03
CA GLN A 178 -1.20 -11.32 -13.60
C GLN A 178 -0.15 -10.88 -12.56
N ILE A 179 -0.57 -10.61 -11.32
CA ILE A 179 0.37 -10.25 -10.24
C ILE A 179 1.24 -11.45 -9.87
N ALA A 180 0.69 -12.67 -9.80
CA ALA A 180 1.46 -13.88 -9.56
C ALA A 180 2.53 -14.11 -10.63
N ASP A 181 2.19 -13.92 -11.90
CA ASP A 181 3.13 -14.03 -13.03
C ASP A 181 4.24 -12.96 -12.95
N ILE A 182 3.90 -11.73 -12.58
CA ILE A 182 4.86 -10.65 -12.40
C ILE A 182 5.83 -10.99 -11.26
N LEU A 183 5.32 -11.46 -10.13
CA LEU A 183 6.17 -11.87 -8.99
C LEU A 183 7.07 -13.06 -9.37
N ALA A 184 6.55 -14.08 -10.06
CA ALA A 184 7.35 -15.23 -10.52
C ALA A 184 8.48 -14.79 -11.46
N LYS A 185 8.21 -13.89 -12.41
CA LYS A 185 9.23 -13.32 -13.31
C LYS A 185 10.27 -12.45 -12.57
N ALA A 186 9.90 -11.85 -11.45
CA ALA A 186 10.83 -11.11 -10.60
C ALA A 186 11.71 -12.02 -9.71
N GLY A 187 11.45 -13.35 -9.70
CA GLY A 187 12.21 -14.34 -8.95
C GLY A 187 11.55 -14.85 -7.66
N PHE A 188 10.35 -14.37 -7.33
CA PHE A 188 9.62 -14.85 -6.16
C PHE A 188 9.10 -16.27 -6.35
N THR A 189 9.10 -17.03 -5.25
CA THR A 189 8.60 -18.40 -5.15
C THR A 189 7.49 -18.51 -4.11
N ALA A 190 6.92 -19.69 -3.90
CA ALA A 190 5.84 -19.93 -2.94
C ALA A 190 4.69 -18.90 -3.04
N ILE A 191 4.34 -18.54 -4.28
CA ILE A 191 3.33 -17.52 -4.54
C ILE A 191 1.96 -18.01 -4.09
N SER A 192 1.27 -17.20 -3.29
CA SER A 192 -0.06 -17.47 -2.77
C SER A 192 -1.02 -16.32 -3.09
N GLN A 193 -2.27 -16.65 -3.37
CA GLN A 193 -3.34 -15.70 -3.68
C GLN A 193 -4.50 -15.93 -2.71
N LYS A 194 -4.92 -14.89 -2.00
CA LYS A 194 -6.08 -14.95 -1.11
C LYS A 194 -7.08 -13.87 -1.48
N SER A 195 -8.33 -14.24 -1.69
CA SER A 195 -9.42 -13.30 -1.93
C SER A 195 -10.11 -12.93 -0.62
N PHE A 196 -10.51 -11.68 -0.54
CA PHE A 196 -11.27 -11.12 0.58
C PHE A 196 -12.46 -10.33 0.06
N ARG A 197 -13.43 -10.12 0.93
CA ARG A 197 -14.63 -9.35 0.63
C ARG A 197 -14.90 -8.38 1.76
N GLU A 198 -15.22 -7.15 1.43
CA GLU A 198 -15.66 -6.15 2.39
C GLU A 198 -16.95 -5.48 1.93
N VAL A 199 -17.68 -4.92 2.88
CA VAL A 199 -18.87 -4.11 2.64
C VAL A 199 -18.57 -2.68 3.04
N LEU A 200 -18.69 -1.77 2.09
CA LEU A 200 -18.51 -0.34 2.28
C LEU A 200 -19.89 0.34 2.28
N THR A 201 -20.14 1.14 3.29
CA THR A 201 -21.37 1.94 3.34
C THR A 201 -21.11 3.34 2.77
N THR A 202 -21.80 3.69 1.70
CA THR A 202 -21.78 5.05 1.14
C THR A 202 -22.50 6.03 2.06
N LYS A 203 -22.28 7.34 1.87
CA LYS A 203 -23.01 8.38 2.64
C LYS A 203 -24.54 8.29 2.52
N ASN A 204 -25.03 7.77 1.42
CA ASN A 204 -26.48 7.59 1.18
C ASN A 204 -27.00 6.28 1.80
N GLY A 205 -26.22 5.62 2.66
CA GLY A 205 -26.61 4.36 3.30
C GLY A 205 -26.60 3.14 2.37
N LYS A 206 -26.19 3.30 1.11
CA LYS A 206 -26.07 2.17 0.17
C LYS A 206 -24.84 1.35 0.49
N GLU A 207 -25.02 0.05 0.65
CA GLU A 207 -23.90 -0.89 0.77
C GLU A 207 -23.34 -1.24 -0.61
N ILE A 208 -22.01 -1.21 -0.70
CA ILE A 208 -21.24 -1.64 -1.88
C ILE A 208 -20.30 -2.75 -1.43
N THR A 209 -20.42 -3.90 -2.06
CA THR A 209 -19.46 -4.99 -1.86
C THR A 209 -18.24 -4.77 -2.72
N ARG A 210 -17.06 -4.85 -2.12
CA ARG A 210 -15.77 -4.78 -2.81
C ARG A 210 -14.98 -6.06 -2.53
N ASN A 211 -14.61 -6.76 -3.60
CA ASN A 211 -13.67 -7.86 -3.52
C ASN A 211 -12.27 -7.35 -3.76
N TYR A 212 -11.30 -7.93 -3.08
CA TYR A 212 -9.87 -7.61 -3.21
C TYR A 212 -9.00 -8.83 -2.99
N TRP A 213 -7.76 -8.73 -3.38
CA TRP A 213 -6.78 -9.81 -3.31
C TRP A 213 -5.57 -9.40 -2.48
N VAL A 214 -5.02 -10.38 -1.77
CA VAL A 214 -3.68 -10.32 -1.19
C VAL A 214 -2.86 -11.39 -1.89
N VAL A 215 -1.88 -10.96 -2.68
CA VAL A 215 -0.94 -11.85 -3.37
C VAL A 215 0.41 -11.75 -2.69
N THR A 216 0.95 -12.89 -2.26
CA THR A 216 2.24 -12.96 -1.57
C THR A 216 3.25 -13.78 -2.35
N GLY A 217 4.55 -13.50 -2.16
CA GLY A 217 5.64 -14.30 -2.72
C GLY A 217 6.85 -14.27 -1.81
N GLU A 218 7.64 -15.33 -1.77
CA GLU A 218 8.87 -15.48 -0.97
C GLU A 218 10.11 -15.37 -1.86
N LYS A 219 11.14 -14.67 -1.37
CA LYS A 219 12.45 -14.57 -2.02
C LYS A 219 13.27 -15.81 -1.81
#